data_76122daef6132e27b4c8453e7a792f73
#
_entry.id   76122daef6132e27b4c8453e7a792f73
#
_cell.length_a   1.000
_cell.length_b   1.000
_cell.length_c   1.000
_cell.angle_alpha   90.00
_cell.angle_beta   90.00
_cell.angle_gamma   90.00
#
_symmetry.space_group_name_H-M   'P 1'
#
loop_
_entity.id
_entity.type
_entity.pdbx_description
1 polymer ?
#
loop_
_entity_poly.entity_id
_entity_poly.type
_entity_poly.pdbx_seq_one_letter_code
_entity_poly.pdbx_strand_id
1 'polypeptide(L)'
;MELLLLALLLGALLFTIILLFQMQRSLRERDAYEAEVARQNAEQLRSSLDQKVTLSMSVVSDRLQQVSRSLGTLQSLSQNVGDLKKVMGNVKNRGIWGEMQLARLLSDMLAPDQYGTNVAIRPRSQERVEFAICLPGKDGKTPVWLPIDAKLPQEDYLRLLEARETDDEDAAQQALKGLAARVKQEARDIRDKYIAPPYSTDFGILYLPLEGLFAEVTSVPGLLSELQQKYRVTVAGPTTLAALINSLLMGFRTLMVEKKTSEVWRFVVRIQQDMESFDLAVDRAQKKIDDAASAVSQRSKILKDHLARAEKFSNALDKQNERN
;
A
#
# COMPACT_ATOMS: atom_id res chain seq x y z
N MET A 1 43.23 -51.98 38.87
CA MET A 1 42.31 -52.04 37.72
C MET A 1 41.15 -51.00 37.83
N GLU A 2 40.55 -50.88 39.00
CA GLU A 2 39.42 -49.93 39.24
C GLU A 2 39.79 -48.44 39.06
N LEU A 3 40.95 -48.00 39.54
CA LEU A 3 41.43 -46.61 39.39
C LEU A 3 41.65 -46.23 37.90
N LEU A 4 42.05 -47.13 37.06
CA LEU A 4 42.28 -46.93 35.62
C LEU A 4 40.97 -46.81 34.88
N LEU A 5 39.94 -47.56 35.26
CA LEU A 5 38.57 -47.50 34.75
C LEU A 5 37.88 -46.19 35.14
N LEU A 6 38.07 -45.73 36.37
CA LEU A 6 37.54 -44.45 36.87
C LEU A 6 38.14 -43.24 36.13
N ALA A 7 39.46 -43.29 35.83
CA ALA A 7 40.15 -42.25 35.08
C ALA A 7 39.67 -42.19 33.61
N LEU A 8 39.42 -43.31 32.98
CA LEU A 8 38.84 -43.37 31.62
C LEU A 8 37.42 -42.86 31.57
N LEU A 9 36.55 -43.15 32.55
CA LEU A 9 35.19 -42.65 32.64
C LEU A 9 35.16 -41.13 32.86
N LEU A 10 36.01 -40.59 33.72
CA LEU A 10 36.16 -39.16 33.93
C LEU A 10 36.67 -38.43 32.68
N GLY A 11 37.60 -39.00 31.93
CA GLY A 11 38.10 -38.49 30.65
C GLY A 11 37.02 -38.47 29.58
N ALA A 12 36.22 -39.53 29.46
CA ALA A 12 35.09 -39.58 28.53
C ALA A 12 34.01 -38.54 28.90
N LEU A 13 33.71 -38.37 30.19
CA LEU A 13 32.76 -37.37 30.66
C LEU A 13 33.22 -35.94 30.33
N LEU A 14 34.49 -35.65 30.57
CA LEU A 14 35.09 -34.34 30.28
C LEU A 14 35.08 -34.06 28.78
N PHE A 15 35.36 -35.05 27.95
CA PHE A 15 35.31 -34.94 26.49
C PHE A 15 33.88 -34.66 25.98
N THR A 16 32.86 -35.34 26.51
CA THR A 16 31.48 -35.10 26.13
C THR A 16 31.01 -33.70 26.55
N ILE A 17 31.44 -33.20 27.71
CA ILE A 17 31.14 -31.82 28.16
C ILE A 17 31.77 -30.78 27.22
N ILE A 18 33.03 -31.00 26.81
CA ILE A 18 33.74 -30.11 25.88
C ILE A 18 33.02 -30.10 24.51
N LEU A 19 32.60 -31.27 23.99
CA LEU A 19 31.87 -31.36 22.76
C LEU A 19 30.52 -30.65 22.81
N LEU A 20 29.76 -30.82 23.89
CA LEU A 20 28.49 -30.13 24.12
C LEU A 20 28.69 -28.60 24.19
N PHE A 21 29.74 -28.15 24.85
CA PHE A 21 30.05 -26.73 24.94
C PHE A 21 30.45 -26.12 23.58
N GLN A 22 31.24 -26.84 22.77
CA GLN A 22 31.58 -26.43 21.42
C GLN A 22 30.34 -26.40 20.51
N MET A 23 29.46 -27.39 20.63
CA MET A 23 28.20 -27.42 19.84
C MET A 23 27.26 -26.29 20.23
N GLN A 24 27.11 -25.99 21.52
CA GLN A 24 26.34 -24.83 21.98
C GLN A 24 26.92 -23.50 21.50
N ARG A 25 28.24 -23.38 21.47
CA ARG A 25 28.92 -22.17 20.99
C ARG A 25 28.69 -21.97 19.48
N SER A 26 28.80 -23.03 18.67
CA SER A 26 28.55 -22.95 17.24
C SER A 26 27.09 -22.64 16.89
N LEU A 27 26.12 -23.14 17.66
CA LEU A 27 24.71 -22.78 17.51
C LEU A 27 24.46 -21.30 17.79
N ARG A 28 25.00 -20.78 18.89
CA ARG A 28 24.86 -19.33 19.23
C ARG A 28 25.52 -18.42 18.20
N GLU A 29 26.65 -18.80 17.64
CA GLU A 29 27.33 -18.04 16.59
C GLU A 29 26.52 -18.04 15.29
N ARG A 30 25.83 -19.13 14.95
CA ARG A 30 24.91 -19.20 13.80
C ARG A 30 23.67 -18.34 14.01
N ASP A 31 23.04 -18.44 15.18
CA ASP A 31 21.86 -17.62 15.50
C ASP A 31 22.16 -16.12 15.46
N ALA A 32 23.34 -15.71 15.99
CA ALA A 32 23.80 -14.34 15.97
C ALA A 32 24.08 -13.85 14.52
N TYR A 33 24.66 -14.70 13.68
CA TYR A 33 24.92 -14.39 12.26
C TYR A 33 23.62 -14.24 11.48
N GLU A 34 22.66 -15.15 11.66
CA GLU A 34 21.35 -15.08 11.01
C GLU A 34 20.56 -13.83 11.43
N ALA A 35 20.60 -13.47 12.71
CA ALA A 35 19.97 -12.25 13.21
C ALA A 35 20.60 -10.99 12.62
N GLU A 36 21.93 -10.95 12.47
CA GLU A 36 22.65 -9.82 11.87
C GLU A 36 22.35 -9.68 10.37
N VAL A 37 22.32 -10.80 9.63
CA VAL A 37 21.93 -10.81 8.20
C VAL A 37 20.48 -10.35 8.01
N ALA A 38 19.57 -10.82 8.85
CA ALA A 38 18.17 -10.38 8.83
C ALA A 38 18.04 -8.88 9.11
N ARG A 39 18.82 -8.34 10.05
CA ARG A 39 18.84 -6.92 10.37
C ARG A 39 19.40 -6.08 9.20
N GLN A 40 20.52 -6.49 8.60
CA GLN A 40 21.12 -5.82 7.45
C GLN A 40 20.16 -5.80 6.25
N ASN A 41 19.49 -6.92 5.98
CA ASN A 41 18.48 -7.00 4.92
C ASN A 41 17.28 -6.08 5.20
N ALA A 42 16.82 -5.98 6.44
CA ALA A 42 15.75 -5.07 6.84
C ALA A 42 16.16 -3.59 6.69
N GLU A 43 17.39 -3.24 7.06
CA GLU A 43 17.93 -1.89 6.89
C GLU A 43 18.12 -1.52 5.40
N GLN A 44 18.61 -2.45 4.57
CA GLN A 44 18.71 -2.24 3.12
C GLN A 44 17.33 -2.08 2.47
N LEU A 45 16.35 -2.89 2.86
CA LEU A 45 14.99 -2.75 2.36
C LEU A 45 14.39 -1.39 2.76
N ARG A 46 14.59 -0.97 4.01
CA ARG A 46 14.12 0.32 4.52
C ARG A 46 14.78 1.49 3.75
N SER A 47 16.09 1.46 3.57
CA SER A 47 16.81 2.51 2.83
C SER A 47 16.39 2.56 1.34
N SER A 48 16.17 1.41 0.71
CA SER A 48 15.68 1.35 -0.68
C SER A 48 14.24 1.85 -0.82
N LEU A 49 13.39 1.63 0.19
CA LEU A 49 12.04 2.18 0.24
C LEU A 49 12.06 3.70 0.44
N ASP A 50 12.89 4.21 1.35
CA ASP A 50 13.05 5.64 1.59
C ASP A 50 13.58 6.37 0.34
N GLN A 51 14.56 5.79 -0.37
CA GLN A 51 15.03 6.33 -1.64
C GLN A 51 13.94 6.35 -2.72
N LYS A 52 13.16 5.28 -2.86
CA LYS A 52 12.05 5.22 -3.82
C LYS A 52 10.93 6.20 -3.47
N VAL A 53 10.65 6.41 -2.18
CA VAL A 53 9.70 7.42 -1.72
C VAL A 53 10.20 8.82 -2.06
N THR A 54 11.47 9.12 -1.77
CA THR A 54 12.09 10.43 -2.06
C THR A 54 12.11 10.73 -3.56
N LEU A 55 12.49 9.76 -4.40
CA LEU A 55 12.46 9.90 -5.86
C LEU A 55 11.03 10.08 -6.39
N SER A 56 10.05 9.38 -5.79
CA SER A 56 8.64 9.56 -6.14
C SER A 56 8.14 10.95 -5.76
N MET A 57 8.59 11.49 -4.62
CA MET A 57 8.25 12.84 -4.18
C MET A 57 8.84 13.91 -5.10
N SER A 58 10.06 13.76 -5.57
CA SER A 58 10.66 14.72 -6.53
C SER A 58 9.89 14.75 -7.86
N VAL A 59 9.53 13.58 -8.41
CA VAL A 59 8.72 13.49 -9.63
C VAL A 59 7.34 14.13 -9.45
N VAL A 60 6.72 13.96 -8.29
CA VAL A 60 5.43 14.59 -7.97
C VAL A 60 5.58 16.11 -7.82
N SER A 61 6.65 16.57 -7.15
CA SER A 61 6.96 18.00 -7.01
C SER A 61 7.18 18.65 -8.38
N ASP A 62 7.93 17.99 -9.28
CA ASP A 62 8.17 18.47 -10.63
C ASP A 62 6.87 18.55 -11.46
N ARG A 63 6.01 17.54 -11.32
CA ARG A 63 4.68 17.55 -11.96
C ARG A 63 3.77 18.63 -11.40
N LEU A 64 3.77 18.85 -10.08
CA LEU A 64 3.04 19.97 -9.47
C LEU A 64 3.56 21.32 -9.97
N GLN A 65 4.87 21.49 -10.11
CA GLN A 65 5.45 22.68 -10.71
C GLN A 65 5.03 22.86 -12.17
N GLN A 66 4.96 21.77 -12.94
CA GLN A 66 4.50 21.80 -14.33
C GLN A 66 3.01 22.16 -14.41
N VAL A 67 2.15 21.55 -13.58
CA VAL A 67 0.74 21.90 -13.45
C VAL A 67 0.57 23.35 -13.00
N SER A 68 1.33 23.79 -11.99
CA SER A 68 1.31 25.19 -11.52
C SER A 68 1.74 26.19 -12.62
N ARG A 69 2.74 25.85 -13.44
CA ARG A 69 3.14 26.68 -14.60
C ARG A 69 2.07 26.69 -15.67
N SER A 70 1.44 25.57 -15.96
CA SER A 70 0.33 25.45 -16.92
C SER A 70 -0.90 26.22 -16.44
N LEU A 71 -1.19 26.17 -15.14
CA LEU A 71 -2.25 26.97 -14.51
C LEU A 71 -1.92 28.45 -14.47
N GLY A 72 -0.65 28.82 -14.28
CA GLY A 72 -0.17 30.22 -14.36
C GLY A 72 -0.36 30.82 -15.74
N THR A 73 -0.16 30.05 -16.82
CA THR A 73 -0.47 30.47 -18.20
C THR A 73 -1.98 30.61 -18.44
N LEU A 74 -2.79 29.77 -17.80
CA LEU A 74 -4.27 29.90 -17.86
C LEU A 74 -4.76 31.10 -17.01
N GLN A 75 -4.08 31.41 -15.91
CA GLN A 75 -4.39 32.55 -15.06
C GLN A 75 -4.10 33.90 -15.76
N SER A 76 -3.03 33.98 -16.59
CA SER A 76 -2.77 35.15 -17.44
C SER A 76 -3.79 35.36 -18.54
N LEU A 77 -4.43 34.27 -19.01
CA LEU A 77 -5.60 34.33 -19.91
C LEU A 77 -6.90 34.74 -19.18
N SER A 78 -7.00 34.45 -17.88
CA SER A 78 -8.18 34.80 -17.05
C SER A 78 -8.19 36.24 -16.53
N GLN A 79 -7.07 36.97 -16.65
CA GLN A 79 -7.00 38.39 -16.22
C GLN A 79 -7.71 39.36 -17.19
N ASN A 80 -8.08 38.89 -18.39
CA ASN A 80 -8.87 39.69 -19.31
C ASN A 80 -10.35 39.28 -19.25
N VAL A 81 -11.16 39.96 -18.46
CA VAL A 81 -12.63 39.80 -18.37
C VAL A 81 -13.28 39.84 -19.77
N GLY A 82 -12.68 40.58 -20.72
CA GLY A 82 -13.10 40.68 -22.10
C GLY A 82 -12.95 39.36 -22.90
N ASP A 83 -11.92 38.60 -22.65
CA ASP A 83 -11.70 37.30 -23.30
C ASP A 83 -12.55 36.19 -22.66
N LEU A 84 -12.78 36.27 -21.36
CA LEU A 84 -13.74 35.41 -20.65
C LEU A 84 -15.15 35.60 -21.21
N LYS A 85 -15.57 36.84 -21.47
CA LYS A 85 -16.87 37.17 -22.07
C LYS A 85 -17.02 36.61 -23.50
N LYS A 86 -15.94 36.57 -24.29
CA LYS A 86 -15.92 36.01 -25.65
C LYS A 86 -15.96 34.48 -25.69
N VAL A 87 -15.20 33.82 -24.83
CA VAL A 87 -15.15 32.35 -24.78
C VAL A 87 -16.43 31.76 -24.18
N MET A 88 -17.12 32.52 -23.33
CA MET A 88 -18.28 32.07 -22.57
C MET A 88 -19.66 32.54 -23.12
N GLY A 89 -19.70 33.10 -24.31
CA GLY A 89 -20.94 33.64 -24.92
C GLY A 89 -22.09 32.61 -25.15
N ASN A 90 -21.84 31.33 -24.99
CA ASN A 90 -22.80 30.28 -25.22
C ASN A 90 -23.01 29.36 -24.00
N VAL A 91 -24.23 29.29 -23.47
CA VAL A 91 -24.60 28.57 -22.24
C VAL A 91 -24.19 27.10 -22.28
N LYS A 92 -24.27 26.44 -23.42
CA LYS A 92 -23.94 25.03 -23.59
C LYS A 92 -22.43 24.73 -23.53
N ASN A 93 -21.60 25.70 -23.93
CA ASN A 93 -20.14 25.54 -23.92
C ASN A 93 -19.51 25.73 -22.52
N ARG A 94 -20.22 26.30 -21.58
CA ARG A 94 -19.76 26.66 -20.24
C ARG A 94 -19.56 25.45 -19.33
N GLY A 95 -20.57 24.55 -19.26
CA GLY A 95 -20.49 23.31 -18.50
C GLY A 95 -19.36 22.42 -19.05
N ILE A 96 -19.36 22.25 -20.39
CA ILE A 96 -18.36 21.46 -21.09
C ILE A 96 -16.92 21.95 -20.82
N TRP A 97 -16.72 23.27 -20.71
CA TRP A 97 -15.38 23.81 -20.44
C TRP A 97 -14.86 23.46 -19.04
N GLY A 98 -15.69 23.59 -17.99
CA GLY A 98 -15.34 23.22 -16.63
C GLY A 98 -15.07 21.72 -16.50
N GLU A 99 -15.90 20.90 -17.13
CA GLU A 99 -15.71 19.45 -17.23
C GLU A 99 -14.42 19.09 -17.95
N MET A 100 -14.09 19.75 -19.08
CA MET A 100 -12.84 19.53 -19.83
C MET A 100 -11.61 19.88 -19.01
N GLN A 101 -11.63 20.97 -18.23
CA GLN A 101 -10.52 21.32 -17.33
C GLN A 101 -10.32 20.27 -16.25
N LEU A 102 -11.42 19.84 -15.62
CA LEU A 102 -11.39 18.79 -14.62
C LEU A 102 -10.88 17.47 -15.20
N ALA A 103 -11.39 17.07 -16.38
CA ALA A 103 -10.94 15.88 -17.09
C ALA A 103 -9.41 15.92 -17.34
N ARG A 104 -8.91 17.06 -17.84
CA ARG A 104 -7.48 17.23 -18.08
C ARG A 104 -6.66 17.14 -16.81
N LEU A 105 -7.07 17.83 -15.73
CA LEU A 105 -6.40 17.78 -14.44
C LEU A 105 -6.33 16.34 -13.89
N LEU A 106 -7.42 15.59 -13.98
CA LEU A 106 -7.46 14.20 -13.53
C LEU A 106 -6.55 13.32 -14.40
N SER A 107 -6.59 13.46 -15.74
CA SER A 107 -5.77 12.66 -16.65
C SER A 107 -4.26 12.95 -16.52
N ASP A 108 -3.90 14.18 -16.15
CA ASP A 108 -2.49 14.56 -15.94
C ASP A 108 -1.92 14.01 -14.61
N MET A 109 -2.79 13.74 -13.63
CA MET A 109 -2.37 13.36 -12.28
C MET A 109 -2.66 11.90 -11.92
N LEU A 110 -3.66 11.28 -12.52
CA LEU A 110 -4.17 9.95 -12.17
C LEU A 110 -4.03 8.97 -13.34
N ALA A 111 -3.78 7.71 -13.04
CA ALA A 111 -3.87 6.65 -14.03
C ALA A 111 -5.34 6.38 -14.41
N PRO A 112 -5.62 5.83 -15.61
CA PRO A 112 -7.00 5.61 -16.09
C PRO A 112 -7.87 4.73 -15.19
N ASP A 113 -7.27 3.85 -14.40
CA ASP A 113 -7.95 2.98 -13.43
C ASP A 113 -8.20 3.64 -12.07
N GLN A 114 -7.64 4.81 -11.83
CA GLN A 114 -7.77 5.56 -10.58
C GLN A 114 -8.94 6.56 -10.57
N TYR A 115 -9.59 6.81 -11.69
CA TYR A 115 -10.78 7.65 -11.76
C TYR A 115 -11.75 7.15 -12.81
N GLY A 116 -13.00 7.56 -12.68
CA GLY A 116 -14.05 7.27 -13.65
C GLY A 116 -14.77 8.53 -14.10
N THR A 117 -15.33 8.48 -15.31
CA THR A 117 -16.19 9.53 -15.88
C THR A 117 -17.62 9.02 -15.95
N ASN A 118 -18.58 9.91 -15.69
CA ASN A 118 -20.00 9.61 -15.74
C ASN A 118 -20.39 8.38 -14.88
N VAL A 119 -19.95 8.39 -13.62
CA VAL A 119 -20.02 7.26 -12.70
C VAL A 119 -21.37 7.21 -11.98
N ALA A 120 -22.05 6.06 -12.02
CA ALA A 120 -23.17 5.76 -11.15
C ALA A 120 -22.67 5.25 -9.80
N ILE A 121 -22.70 6.09 -8.77
CA ILE A 121 -22.16 5.74 -7.45
C ILE A 121 -23.02 4.70 -6.75
N ARG A 122 -24.35 4.91 -6.73
CA ARG A 122 -25.30 3.95 -6.16
C ARG A 122 -25.63 2.86 -7.18
N PRO A 123 -25.61 1.59 -6.82
CA PRO A 123 -26.08 0.52 -7.71
C PRO A 123 -27.51 0.80 -8.19
N ARG A 124 -27.74 0.67 -9.49
CA ARG A 124 -29.04 0.89 -10.15
C ARG A 124 -29.56 2.33 -10.11
N SER A 125 -28.74 3.31 -9.71
CA SER A 125 -29.09 4.72 -9.81
C SER A 125 -29.01 5.22 -11.25
N GLN A 126 -29.91 6.12 -11.62
CA GLN A 126 -29.83 6.89 -12.87
C GLN A 126 -28.93 8.13 -12.69
N GLU A 127 -28.74 8.59 -11.46
CA GLU A 127 -27.87 9.71 -11.14
C GLU A 127 -26.41 9.32 -11.39
N ARG A 128 -25.71 10.17 -12.13
CA ARG A 128 -24.29 9.97 -12.46
C ARG A 128 -23.52 11.23 -12.15
N VAL A 129 -22.42 11.05 -11.46
CA VAL A 129 -21.46 12.15 -11.24
C VAL A 129 -20.50 12.22 -12.45
N GLU A 130 -20.15 13.42 -12.83
CA GLU A 130 -19.27 13.65 -13.98
C GLU A 130 -17.93 12.96 -13.84
N PHE A 131 -17.31 13.08 -12.66
CA PHE A 131 -16.05 12.44 -12.33
C PHE A 131 -16.07 11.87 -10.91
N ALA A 132 -15.36 10.77 -10.72
CA ALA A 132 -15.12 10.24 -9.39
C ALA A 132 -13.73 9.59 -9.30
N ILE A 133 -13.02 9.82 -8.21
CA ILE A 133 -11.75 9.14 -7.94
C ILE A 133 -12.05 7.78 -7.31
N CYS A 134 -11.39 6.73 -7.83
CA CYS A 134 -11.51 5.37 -7.36
C CYS A 134 -10.56 5.13 -6.17
N LEU A 135 -11.12 5.01 -4.98
CA LEU A 135 -10.37 4.75 -3.76
C LEU A 135 -10.43 3.26 -3.39
N PRO A 136 -9.36 2.67 -2.85
CA PRO A 136 -9.40 1.31 -2.35
C PRO A 136 -10.36 1.22 -1.14
N GLY A 137 -11.35 0.34 -1.21
CA GLY A 137 -12.23 0.05 -0.08
C GLY A 137 -11.52 -0.71 1.04
N LYS A 138 -12.18 -0.83 2.21
CA LYS A 138 -11.63 -1.51 3.40
C LYS A 138 -11.23 -2.97 3.14
N ASP A 139 -11.96 -3.66 2.28
CA ASP A 139 -11.69 -5.04 1.86
C ASP A 139 -10.62 -5.11 0.75
N GLY A 140 -10.22 -3.98 0.18
CA GLY A 140 -9.31 -3.87 -0.95
C GLY A 140 -9.83 -4.47 -2.26
N LYS A 141 -11.12 -4.84 -2.34
CA LYS A 141 -11.77 -5.43 -3.52
C LYS A 141 -12.87 -4.53 -4.07
N THR A 142 -13.64 -3.91 -3.20
CA THR A 142 -14.75 -3.04 -3.58
C THR A 142 -14.27 -1.59 -3.63
N PRO A 143 -14.35 -0.89 -4.77
CA PRO A 143 -13.95 0.50 -4.87
C PRO A 143 -14.93 1.40 -4.08
N VAL A 144 -14.38 2.43 -3.46
CA VAL A 144 -15.15 3.53 -2.86
C VAL A 144 -14.92 4.77 -3.71
N TRP A 145 -15.96 5.40 -4.18
CA TRP A 145 -15.88 6.53 -5.09
C TRP A 145 -15.85 7.86 -4.33
N LEU A 146 -14.89 8.72 -4.64
CA LEU A 146 -14.90 10.12 -4.22
C LEU A 146 -15.51 10.96 -5.35
N PRO A 147 -16.78 11.42 -5.22
CA PRO A 147 -17.44 12.21 -6.27
C PRO A 147 -16.84 13.59 -6.40
N ILE A 148 -16.65 14.03 -7.64
CA ILE A 148 -16.21 15.38 -8.01
C ILE A 148 -17.16 15.91 -9.07
N ASP A 149 -17.79 17.03 -8.77
CA ASP A 149 -18.75 17.68 -9.65
C ASP A 149 -18.26 19.09 -10.00
N ALA A 150 -18.13 19.39 -11.29
CA ALA A 150 -17.64 20.67 -11.77
C ALA A 150 -18.78 21.67 -11.93
N LYS A 151 -18.67 22.82 -11.28
CA LYS A 151 -19.68 23.86 -11.37
C LYS A 151 -19.07 25.22 -11.63
N LEU A 152 -19.67 25.95 -12.54
CA LEU A 152 -19.31 27.32 -12.87
C LEU A 152 -20.53 28.22 -12.75
N PRO A 153 -20.82 28.81 -11.57
CA PRO A 153 -21.88 29.78 -11.38
C PRO A 153 -21.52 31.12 -12.00
N GLN A 154 -21.43 31.14 -13.33
CA GLN A 154 -20.89 32.26 -14.10
C GLN A 154 -21.71 33.53 -13.98
N GLU A 155 -23.04 33.47 -13.98
CA GLU A 155 -23.88 34.66 -13.95
C GLU A 155 -23.65 35.47 -12.66
N ASP A 156 -23.61 34.78 -11.54
CA ASP A 156 -23.35 35.40 -10.24
C ASP A 156 -21.91 35.92 -10.15
N TYR A 157 -20.96 35.19 -10.71
CA TYR A 157 -19.55 35.59 -10.73
C TYR A 157 -19.29 36.79 -11.63
N LEU A 158 -19.91 36.85 -12.82
CA LEU A 158 -19.79 38.00 -13.72
C LEU A 158 -20.42 39.27 -13.12
N ARG A 159 -21.58 39.16 -12.46
CA ARG A 159 -22.19 40.29 -11.73
C ARG A 159 -21.26 40.82 -10.65
N LEU A 160 -20.57 39.92 -9.93
CA LEU A 160 -19.61 40.30 -8.91
C LEU A 160 -18.42 41.05 -9.52
N LEU A 161 -17.87 40.56 -10.63
CA LEU A 161 -16.77 41.23 -11.31
C LEU A 161 -17.17 42.57 -11.87
N GLU A 162 -18.34 42.71 -12.51
CA GLU A 162 -18.88 43.98 -13.04
C GLU A 162 -19.11 45.00 -11.92
N ALA A 163 -19.63 44.59 -10.77
CA ALA A 163 -19.82 45.48 -9.60
C ALA A 163 -18.49 45.97 -9.04
N ARG A 164 -17.44 45.12 -9.03
CA ARG A 164 -16.09 45.51 -8.60
C ARG A 164 -15.39 46.43 -9.60
N GLU A 165 -15.61 46.24 -10.93
CA GLU A 165 -15.07 47.12 -11.96
C GLU A 165 -15.66 48.55 -11.87
N THR A 166 -16.90 48.68 -11.38
CA THR A 166 -17.59 49.96 -11.22
C THR A 166 -17.45 50.56 -9.81
N ASP A 167 -16.65 49.94 -8.93
CA ASP A 167 -16.52 50.35 -7.50
C ASP A 167 -17.85 50.41 -6.75
N ASP A 168 -18.87 49.64 -7.20
CA ASP A 168 -20.17 49.57 -6.54
C ASP A 168 -20.13 48.47 -5.45
N GLU A 169 -19.79 48.89 -4.22
CA GLU A 169 -19.63 47.96 -3.08
C GLU A 169 -20.95 47.29 -2.69
N ASP A 170 -22.08 47.97 -2.82
CA ASP A 170 -23.41 47.43 -2.49
C ASP A 170 -23.79 46.33 -3.51
N ALA A 171 -23.62 46.60 -4.79
CA ALA A 171 -23.84 45.63 -5.84
C ALA A 171 -22.88 44.42 -5.72
N ALA A 172 -21.60 44.64 -5.40
CA ALA A 172 -20.62 43.58 -5.19
C ALA A 172 -21.01 42.68 -4.00
N GLN A 173 -21.46 43.28 -2.90
CA GLN A 173 -21.88 42.51 -1.73
C GLN A 173 -23.16 41.69 -2.00
N GLN A 174 -24.09 42.25 -2.77
CA GLN A 174 -25.30 41.54 -3.19
C GLN A 174 -24.99 40.39 -4.14
N ALA A 175 -24.11 40.62 -5.12
CA ALA A 175 -23.65 39.56 -6.03
C ALA A 175 -22.91 38.42 -5.30
N LEU A 176 -22.07 38.76 -4.33
CA LEU A 176 -21.36 37.77 -3.49
C LEU A 176 -22.34 36.92 -2.64
N LYS A 177 -23.40 37.52 -2.10
CA LYS A 177 -24.47 36.79 -1.41
C LYS A 177 -25.18 35.81 -2.37
N GLY A 178 -25.49 36.27 -3.59
CA GLY A 178 -26.07 35.43 -4.65
C GLY A 178 -25.19 34.23 -5.01
N LEU A 179 -23.90 34.49 -5.23
CA LEU A 179 -22.89 33.46 -5.49
C LEU A 179 -22.82 32.43 -4.34
N ALA A 180 -22.77 32.88 -3.11
CA ALA A 180 -22.74 32.00 -1.94
C ALA A 180 -24.01 31.13 -1.84
N ALA A 181 -25.19 31.69 -2.12
CA ALA A 181 -26.44 30.95 -2.12
C ALA A 181 -26.44 29.88 -3.22
N ARG A 182 -25.93 30.19 -4.41
CA ARG A 182 -25.78 29.23 -5.52
C ARG A 182 -24.85 28.10 -5.16
N VAL A 183 -23.67 28.38 -4.62
CA VAL A 183 -22.68 27.37 -4.18
C VAL A 183 -23.27 26.45 -3.11
N LYS A 184 -24.08 27.00 -2.16
CA LYS A 184 -24.80 26.16 -1.17
C LYS A 184 -25.81 25.23 -1.83
N GLN A 185 -26.50 25.67 -2.87
CA GLN A 185 -27.44 24.83 -3.60
C GLN A 185 -26.71 23.69 -4.34
N GLU A 186 -25.63 23.99 -5.04
CA GLU A 186 -24.81 22.97 -5.71
C GLU A 186 -24.24 21.94 -4.72
N ALA A 187 -23.76 22.40 -3.56
CA ALA A 187 -23.29 21.50 -2.52
C ALA A 187 -24.40 20.58 -1.96
N ARG A 188 -25.63 21.11 -1.82
CA ARG A 188 -26.78 20.28 -1.43
C ARG A 188 -27.06 19.21 -2.48
N ASP A 189 -27.06 19.58 -3.74
CA ASP A 189 -27.31 18.68 -4.84
C ASP A 189 -26.27 17.55 -4.91
N ILE A 190 -24.97 17.90 -4.74
CA ILE A 190 -23.88 16.91 -4.66
C ILE A 190 -24.11 15.93 -3.51
N ARG A 191 -24.44 16.45 -2.30
CA ARG A 191 -24.72 15.60 -1.14
C ARG A 191 -25.85 14.61 -1.42
N ASP A 192 -26.96 15.11 -1.93
CA ASP A 192 -28.19 14.32 -2.04
C ASP A 192 -28.09 13.29 -3.18
N LYS A 193 -27.36 13.62 -4.26
CA LYS A 193 -27.24 12.75 -5.44
C LYS A 193 -26.08 11.77 -5.33
N TYR A 194 -24.91 12.19 -4.81
CA TYR A 194 -23.65 11.46 -5.00
C TYR A 194 -23.01 10.94 -3.71
N ILE A 195 -23.31 11.51 -2.54
CA ILE A 195 -22.75 11.00 -1.28
C ILE A 195 -23.63 9.84 -0.77
N ALA A 196 -23.09 8.64 -0.82
CA ALA A 196 -23.80 7.40 -0.49
C ALA A 196 -22.88 6.31 0.07
N PRO A 197 -22.32 6.45 1.27
CA PRO A 197 -21.55 5.38 1.89
C PRO A 197 -22.36 4.09 2.00
N PRO A 198 -21.79 2.91 1.80
CA PRO A 198 -20.36 2.62 1.61
C PRO A 198 -19.85 2.72 0.15
N TYR A 199 -20.68 3.07 -0.81
CA TYR A 199 -20.33 3.14 -2.24
C TYR A 199 -19.50 4.39 -2.56
N SER A 200 -19.69 5.48 -1.81
CA SER A 200 -18.86 6.67 -1.86
C SER A 200 -18.14 6.92 -0.54
N THR A 201 -17.21 7.87 -0.57
CA THR A 201 -16.76 8.60 0.61
C THR A 201 -17.93 9.26 1.33
N ASP A 202 -17.74 9.66 2.59
CA ASP A 202 -18.73 10.44 3.37
C ASP A 202 -18.69 11.93 3.04
N PHE A 203 -17.93 12.33 2.04
CA PHE A 203 -17.86 13.68 1.48
C PHE A 203 -17.69 13.65 -0.03
N GLY A 204 -17.98 14.80 -0.68
CA GLY A 204 -17.76 15.02 -2.10
C GLY A 204 -17.00 16.31 -2.37
N ILE A 205 -16.58 16.53 -3.61
CA ILE A 205 -15.85 17.72 -4.03
C ILE A 205 -16.72 18.53 -5.00
N LEU A 206 -16.89 19.81 -4.71
CA LEU A 206 -17.38 20.82 -5.64
C LEU A 206 -16.18 21.52 -6.27
N TYR A 207 -15.93 21.23 -7.54
CA TYR A 207 -14.84 21.82 -8.28
C TYR A 207 -15.27 23.13 -8.95
N LEU A 208 -14.56 24.22 -8.64
CA LEU A 208 -14.72 25.51 -9.28
C LEU A 208 -13.56 25.71 -10.27
N PRO A 209 -13.81 25.76 -11.59
CA PRO A 209 -12.73 25.70 -12.58
C PRO A 209 -11.90 26.99 -12.71
N LEU A 210 -12.26 28.05 -12.00
CA LEU A 210 -11.54 29.32 -11.97
C LEU A 210 -10.99 29.62 -10.57
N GLU A 211 -9.69 29.88 -10.44
CA GLU A 211 -9.08 30.25 -9.16
C GLU A 211 -9.67 31.55 -8.60
N GLY A 212 -9.98 32.53 -9.46
CA GLY A 212 -10.66 33.76 -9.03
C GLY A 212 -12.02 33.50 -8.42
N LEU A 213 -12.82 32.63 -9.02
CA LEU A 213 -14.12 32.22 -8.47
C LEU A 213 -13.95 31.50 -7.12
N PHE A 214 -12.97 30.58 -7.03
CA PHE A 214 -12.64 29.90 -5.79
C PHE A 214 -12.23 30.90 -4.70
N ALA A 215 -11.39 31.90 -5.03
CA ALA A 215 -10.98 32.96 -4.10
C ALA A 215 -12.18 33.73 -3.58
N GLU A 216 -13.13 34.13 -4.43
CA GLU A 216 -14.34 34.84 -4.03
C GLU A 216 -15.22 33.97 -3.10
N VAL A 217 -15.43 32.70 -3.42
CA VAL A 217 -16.21 31.80 -2.57
C VAL A 217 -15.54 31.61 -1.21
N THR A 218 -14.19 31.49 -1.17
CA THR A 218 -13.45 31.33 0.09
C THR A 218 -13.43 32.60 0.94
N SER A 219 -13.61 33.80 0.34
CA SER A 219 -13.67 35.07 1.06
C SER A 219 -14.94 35.22 1.89
N VAL A 220 -16.01 34.47 1.61
CA VAL A 220 -17.27 34.54 2.35
C VAL A 220 -17.13 33.91 3.73
N PRO A 221 -17.26 34.67 4.81
CA PRO A 221 -17.06 34.17 6.17
C PRO A 221 -18.00 33.01 6.51
N GLY A 222 -17.43 31.91 7.00
CA GLY A 222 -18.17 30.73 7.45
C GLY A 222 -18.75 29.84 6.37
N LEU A 223 -18.70 30.25 5.08
CA LEU A 223 -19.28 29.46 3.97
C LEU A 223 -18.65 28.10 3.86
N LEU A 224 -17.32 27.99 3.75
CA LEU A 224 -16.62 26.73 3.61
C LEU A 224 -16.91 25.76 4.76
N SER A 225 -16.93 26.27 5.98
CA SER A 225 -17.26 25.49 7.17
C SER A 225 -18.70 24.97 7.14
N GLU A 226 -19.65 25.77 6.70
CA GLU A 226 -21.05 25.35 6.50
C GLU A 226 -21.16 24.26 5.43
N LEU A 227 -20.46 24.42 4.28
CA LEU A 227 -20.48 23.46 3.18
C LEU A 227 -19.93 22.10 3.64
N GLN A 228 -18.85 22.11 4.39
CA GLN A 228 -18.22 20.90 4.88
C GLN A 228 -19.05 20.21 5.99
N GLN A 229 -19.52 20.96 6.97
CA GLN A 229 -20.23 20.38 8.13
C GLN A 229 -21.64 19.94 7.79
N LYS A 230 -22.40 20.76 7.06
CA LYS A 230 -23.81 20.53 6.77
C LYS A 230 -24.04 19.67 5.53
N TYR A 231 -23.25 19.91 4.48
CA TYR A 231 -23.43 19.23 3.19
C TYR A 231 -22.35 18.17 2.91
N ARG A 232 -21.31 18.08 3.74
CA ARG A 232 -20.19 17.16 3.50
C ARG A 232 -19.52 17.38 2.15
N VAL A 233 -19.45 18.63 1.70
CA VAL A 233 -18.85 19.01 0.43
C VAL A 233 -17.65 19.92 0.68
N THR A 234 -16.51 19.54 0.11
CA THR A 234 -15.29 20.35 0.07
C THR A 234 -15.24 21.12 -1.24
N VAL A 235 -15.09 22.43 -1.17
CA VAL A 235 -14.89 23.26 -2.36
C VAL A 235 -13.43 23.27 -2.73
N ALA A 236 -13.11 23.13 -4.01
CA ALA A 236 -11.75 23.17 -4.51
C ALA A 236 -11.64 23.94 -5.83
N GLY A 237 -10.66 24.83 -5.91
CA GLY A 237 -10.15 25.38 -7.17
C GLY A 237 -9.14 24.42 -7.82
N PRO A 238 -8.62 24.76 -8.99
CA PRO A 238 -7.66 23.92 -9.73
C PRO A 238 -6.43 23.56 -8.90
N THR A 239 -5.80 24.53 -8.27
CA THR A 239 -4.60 24.32 -7.44
C THR A 239 -4.91 23.49 -6.18
N THR A 240 -6.03 23.78 -5.53
CA THR A 240 -6.46 23.06 -4.32
C THR A 240 -6.82 21.62 -4.64
N LEU A 241 -7.51 21.36 -5.76
CA LEU A 241 -7.84 20.01 -6.19
C LEU A 241 -6.56 19.21 -6.52
N ALA A 242 -5.61 19.82 -7.22
CA ALA A 242 -4.32 19.20 -7.52
C ALA A 242 -3.57 18.79 -6.22
N ALA A 243 -3.55 19.67 -5.22
CA ALA A 243 -2.93 19.36 -3.93
C ALA A 243 -3.66 18.22 -3.17
N LEU A 244 -5.00 18.22 -3.21
CA LEU A 244 -5.83 17.14 -2.63
C LEU A 244 -5.53 15.79 -3.31
N ILE A 245 -5.53 15.75 -4.65
CA ILE A 245 -5.25 14.52 -5.42
C ILE A 245 -3.85 14.00 -5.08
N ASN A 246 -2.85 14.89 -5.03
CA ASN A 246 -1.50 14.51 -4.65
C ASN A 246 -1.43 13.90 -3.24
N SER A 247 -2.11 14.49 -2.27
CA SER A 247 -2.19 13.98 -0.90
C SER A 247 -2.84 12.61 -0.85
N LEU A 248 -3.91 12.39 -1.62
CA LEU A 248 -4.57 11.10 -1.76
C LEU A 248 -3.64 10.05 -2.37
N LEU A 249 -2.90 10.39 -3.44
CA LEU A 249 -1.94 9.50 -4.08
C LEU A 249 -0.83 9.06 -3.12
N MET A 250 -0.35 9.96 -2.27
CA MET A 250 0.63 9.62 -1.23
C MET A 250 0.05 8.64 -0.21
N GLY A 251 -1.17 8.88 0.26
CA GLY A 251 -1.89 7.99 1.15
C GLY A 251 -2.09 6.59 0.56
N PHE A 252 -2.45 6.50 -0.72
CA PHE A 252 -2.60 5.22 -1.41
C PHE A 252 -1.29 4.45 -1.55
N ARG A 253 -0.19 5.12 -1.86
CA ARG A 253 1.13 4.47 -1.92
C ARG A 253 1.50 3.86 -0.57
N THR A 254 1.26 4.56 0.52
CA THR A 254 1.52 4.06 1.88
C THR A 254 0.69 2.80 2.18
N LEU A 255 -0.61 2.82 1.89
CA LEU A 255 -1.50 1.67 2.07
C LEU A 255 -1.12 0.48 1.18
N MET A 256 -0.69 0.72 -0.06
CA MET A 256 -0.23 -0.34 -0.97
C MET A 256 1.07 -0.98 -0.50
N VAL A 257 2.00 -0.20 0.06
CA VAL A 257 3.25 -0.72 0.64
C VAL A 257 2.94 -1.57 1.86
N GLU A 258 2.08 -1.12 2.76
CA GLU A 258 1.67 -1.85 3.95
C GLU A 258 1.01 -3.19 3.59
N LYS A 259 0.10 -3.21 2.61
CA LYS A 259 -0.54 -4.42 2.12
C LYS A 259 0.46 -5.41 1.52
N LYS A 260 1.38 -4.96 0.67
CA LYS A 260 2.44 -5.81 0.10
C LYS A 260 3.38 -6.35 1.16
N THR A 261 3.76 -5.54 2.14
CA THR A 261 4.58 -5.97 3.27
C THR A 261 3.90 -7.08 4.06
N SER A 262 2.62 -6.96 4.34
CA SER A 262 1.81 -7.98 5.02
C SER A 262 1.71 -9.31 4.22
N GLU A 263 1.66 -9.25 2.89
CA GLU A 263 1.68 -10.45 2.03
C GLU A 263 3.06 -11.13 2.04
N VAL A 264 4.14 -10.36 1.99
CA VAL A 264 5.52 -10.86 2.09
C VAL A 264 5.74 -11.53 3.45
N TRP A 265 5.30 -10.91 4.56
CA TRP A 265 5.39 -11.53 5.89
C TRP A 265 4.64 -12.87 5.98
N ARG A 266 3.44 -12.96 5.42
CA ARG A 266 2.70 -14.24 5.37
C ARG A 266 3.44 -15.30 4.56
N PHE A 267 4.12 -14.90 3.49
CA PHE A 267 4.93 -15.82 2.68
C PHE A 267 6.16 -16.30 3.45
N VAL A 268 6.88 -15.41 4.16
CA VAL A 268 8.03 -15.76 5.01
C VAL A 268 7.63 -16.73 6.12
N VAL A 269 6.52 -16.46 6.82
CA VAL A 269 6.03 -17.37 7.87
C VAL A 269 5.70 -18.77 7.30
N ARG A 270 5.14 -18.84 6.10
CA ARG A 270 4.87 -20.13 5.45
C ARG A 270 6.15 -20.89 5.11
N ILE A 271 7.16 -20.19 4.57
CA ILE A 271 8.47 -20.81 4.32
C ILE A 271 9.09 -21.34 5.60
N GLN A 272 9.01 -20.61 6.71
CA GLN A 272 9.53 -21.09 8.00
C GLN A 272 8.82 -22.37 8.45
N GLN A 273 7.49 -22.46 8.33
CA GLN A 273 6.74 -23.67 8.65
C GLN A 273 7.11 -24.87 7.74
N ASP A 274 7.32 -24.59 6.45
CA ASP A 274 7.75 -25.63 5.51
C ASP A 274 9.17 -26.13 5.83
N MET A 275 10.08 -25.24 6.25
CA MET A 275 11.43 -25.62 6.70
C MET A 275 11.40 -26.46 7.97
N GLU A 276 10.61 -26.09 8.99
CA GLU A 276 10.44 -26.90 10.20
C GLU A 276 9.93 -28.32 9.87
N SER A 277 8.97 -28.42 8.96
CA SER A 277 8.44 -29.72 8.53
C SER A 277 9.48 -30.54 7.76
N PHE A 278 10.35 -29.91 6.99
CA PHE A 278 11.48 -30.54 6.31
C PHE A 278 12.52 -31.05 7.30
N ASP A 279 12.91 -30.26 8.28
CA ASP A 279 13.87 -30.67 9.33
C ASP A 279 13.36 -31.90 10.08
N LEU A 280 12.08 -31.92 10.46
CA LEU A 280 11.46 -33.09 11.09
C LEU A 280 11.44 -34.33 10.18
N ALA A 281 11.37 -34.16 8.86
CA ALA A 281 11.45 -35.27 7.91
C ALA A 281 12.89 -35.79 7.79
N VAL A 282 13.88 -34.91 7.79
CA VAL A 282 15.30 -35.26 7.79
C VAL A 282 15.67 -36.03 9.05
N ASP A 283 15.26 -35.56 10.22
CA ASP A 283 15.51 -36.25 11.49
C ASP A 283 14.90 -37.65 11.54
N ARG A 284 13.67 -37.78 11.02
CA ARG A 284 13.03 -39.11 10.89
C ARG A 284 13.80 -40.06 9.92
N ALA A 285 14.32 -39.52 8.83
CA ALA A 285 15.11 -40.27 7.87
C ALA A 285 16.44 -40.70 8.49
N GLN A 286 17.12 -39.80 9.19
CA GLN A 286 18.37 -40.07 9.90
C GLN A 286 18.18 -41.20 10.92
N LYS A 287 17.14 -41.12 11.74
CA LYS A 287 16.82 -42.15 12.74
C LYS A 287 16.61 -43.54 12.10
N LYS A 288 15.89 -43.58 10.95
CA LYS A 288 15.70 -44.86 10.21
C LYS A 288 17.01 -45.41 9.69
N ILE A 289 17.95 -44.58 9.25
CA ILE A 289 19.27 -44.97 8.79
C ILE A 289 20.06 -45.55 9.97
N ASP A 290 20.03 -44.90 11.12
CA ASP A 290 20.74 -45.39 12.32
C ASP A 290 20.17 -46.72 12.83
N ASP A 291 18.85 -46.89 12.82
CA ASP A 291 18.14 -48.12 13.16
C ASP A 291 18.56 -49.26 12.19
N ALA A 292 18.59 -48.98 10.90
CA ALA A 292 19.02 -49.96 9.88
C ALA A 292 20.51 -50.33 10.03
N ALA A 293 21.38 -49.36 10.28
CA ALA A 293 22.82 -49.61 10.52
C ALA A 293 23.02 -50.48 11.77
N SER A 294 22.27 -50.25 12.83
CA SER A 294 22.30 -51.05 14.05
C SER A 294 21.83 -52.47 13.81
N ALA A 295 20.76 -52.67 13.05
CA ALA A 295 20.27 -54.00 12.68
C ALA A 295 21.25 -54.81 11.82
N VAL A 296 21.92 -54.14 10.86
CA VAL A 296 22.97 -54.74 10.04
C VAL A 296 24.18 -55.16 10.87
N SER A 297 24.59 -54.27 11.81
CA SER A 297 25.71 -54.55 12.74
C SER A 297 25.41 -55.78 13.62
N GLN A 298 24.21 -55.86 14.17
CA GLN A 298 23.75 -56.96 15.01
C GLN A 298 23.71 -58.31 14.23
N ARG A 299 23.21 -58.30 12.99
CA ARG A 299 23.24 -59.47 12.12
C ARG A 299 24.64 -59.90 11.72
N SER A 300 25.53 -58.93 11.45
CA SER A 300 26.95 -59.23 11.16
C SER A 300 27.62 -59.90 12.34
N LYS A 301 27.33 -59.48 13.57
CA LYS A 301 27.86 -60.11 14.79
C LYS A 301 27.38 -61.54 14.95
N ILE A 302 26.09 -61.81 14.74
CA ILE A 302 25.51 -63.14 14.81
C ILE A 302 26.15 -64.07 13.76
N LEU A 303 26.33 -63.62 12.53
CA LEU A 303 26.98 -64.36 11.45
C LEU A 303 28.44 -64.71 11.81
N LYS A 304 29.23 -63.77 12.37
CA LYS A 304 30.58 -64.02 12.83
C LYS A 304 30.63 -65.10 13.92
N ASP A 305 29.68 -65.03 14.88
CA ASP A 305 29.57 -66.05 15.94
C ASP A 305 29.20 -67.41 15.41
N HIS A 306 28.35 -67.52 14.37
CA HIS A 306 28.03 -68.80 13.67
C HIS A 306 29.21 -69.29 12.92
N LEU A 307 29.98 -68.49 12.20
CA LEU A 307 31.20 -68.91 11.49
C LEU A 307 32.26 -69.39 12.45
N ALA A 308 32.50 -68.72 13.55
CA ALA A 308 33.47 -69.19 14.56
C ALA A 308 33.07 -70.53 15.22
N ARG A 309 31.76 -70.82 15.36
CA ARG A 309 31.29 -72.13 15.82
C ARG A 309 31.47 -73.21 14.78
N ALA A 310 31.20 -72.90 13.51
CA ALA A 310 31.42 -73.86 12.41
C ALA A 310 32.91 -74.20 12.23
N GLU A 311 33.83 -73.23 12.33
CA GLU A 311 35.28 -73.50 12.30
C GLU A 311 35.74 -74.34 13.50
N LYS A 312 35.19 -74.06 14.71
CA LYS A 312 35.51 -74.96 15.86
C LYS A 312 35.02 -76.40 15.63
N PHE A 313 33.86 -76.58 14.99
CA PHE A 313 33.31 -77.88 14.71
C PHE A 313 34.13 -78.59 13.65
N SER A 314 34.55 -77.88 12.59
CA SER A 314 35.44 -78.42 11.54
C SER A 314 36.80 -78.92 12.09
N ASN A 315 37.43 -78.04 12.90
CA ASN A 315 38.69 -78.32 13.54
C ASN A 315 38.61 -79.50 14.55
N ALA A 316 37.44 -79.73 15.16
CA ALA A 316 37.20 -80.87 16.06
C ALA A 316 37.01 -82.20 15.26
N LEU A 317 36.36 -82.17 14.10
CA LEU A 317 36.21 -83.30 13.17
C LEU A 317 37.56 -83.70 12.58
N ASP A 318 38.40 -82.75 12.17
CA ASP A 318 39.72 -83.02 11.60
C ASP A 318 40.64 -83.68 12.67
N LYS A 319 40.61 -83.25 13.89
CA LYS A 319 41.35 -83.93 15.00
C LYS A 319 40.83 -85.30 15.37
N GLN A 320 39.56 -85.57 15.09
CA GLN A 320 38.99 -86.91 15.29
C GLN A 320 39.34 -87.89 14.19
N ASN A 321 39.48 -87.41 12.94
CA ASN A 321 39.91 -88.17 11.77
C ASN A 321 41.43 -88.49 11.79
N GLU A 322 42.27 -87.69 12.46
CA GLU A 322 43.71 -87.95 12.62
C GLU A 322 43.98 -88.92 13.75
N ARG A 323 43.02 -89.35 14.57
CA ARG A 323 43.15 -90.30 15.66
C ARG A 323 42.61 -91.69 15.38
N ASN A 324 42.01 -91.93 14.23
CA ASN A 324 41.60 -93.23 13.71
C ASN A 324 42.51 -93.65 12.55
#